data_814e4d218859e9da23f18513fff60d29
#
_entry.id   814e4d218859e9da23f18513fff60d29
#
_cell.length_a   1.000
_cell.length_b   1.000
_cell.length_c   1.000
_cell.angle_alpha   90.00
_cell.angle_beta   90.00
_cell.angle_gamma   90.00
#
_symmetry.space_group_name_H-M   'P 1'
#
loop_
_entity.id
_entity.type
_entity.pdbx_description
1 polymer ?
#
loop_
_entity_poly.entity_id
_entity_poly.type
_entity_poly.pdbx_seq_one_letter_code
_entity_poly.pdbx_strand_id
1 'polypeptide(L)'
;MIRPALYWEERARRFATEGDGLAAVCSYGMPAFYNRMIHTCQRLALEPWLRVRRGTSVLDVGCGVGRWSRELACRGARVTGIDLSPTMIAQAKRRAAAQGVAGRCRFLVQDLALLDAGQKFDLVLGVTVLQHILEPQALRAAMHRMVAHLAQRGTLILLEAAPNRAIENCDSPIFRARQRSAYLRLFADCGLRVRAITGVDPAPFKTWLWPYLPRLPQRLRTAALAVVTALSIPIDVLFGRGAVERSWHAVFILERI
;
A
#
# COMPACT_ATOMS: atom_id res chain seq x y z
N MET A 1 -21.74 3.05 -11.41
CA MET A 1 -20.35 2.56 -11.31
C MET A 1 -19.49 3.65 -10.68
N ILE A 2 -18.75 3.36 -9.63
CA ILE A 2 -17.87 4.35 -8.96
C ILE A 2 -16.68 4.64 -9.89
N ARG A 3 -16.41 5.93 -10.10
CA ARG A 3 -15.19 6.36 -10.83
C ARG A 3 -14.02 6.43 -9.84
N PRO A 4 -12.97 5.59 -9.96
CA PRO A 4 -11.88 5.52 -8.96
C PRO A 4 -11.23 6.89 -8.70
N ALA A 5 -10.94 7.66 -9.73
CA ALA A 5 -10.31 8.97 -9.58
C ALA A 5 -11.14 9.95 -8.72
N LEU A 6 -12.46 9.97 -8.90
CA LEU A 6 -13.35 10.83 -8.11
C LEU A 6 -13.41 10.38 -6.65
N TYR A 7 -13.50 9.07 -6.41
CA TYR A 7 -13.50 8.52 -5.06
C TYR A 7 -12.21 8.88 -4.28
N TRP A 8 -11.04 8.67 -4.91
CA TRP A 8 -9.77 8.96 -4.27
C TRP A 8 -9.54 10.45 -4.08
N GLU A 9 -10.01 11.29 -5.00
CA GLU A 9 -9.94 12.74 -4.85
C GLU A 9 -10.83 13.24 -3.71
N GLU A 10 -12.08 12.73 -3.58
CA GLU A 10 -12.96 13.08 -2.47
C GLU A 10 -12.37 12.65 -1.12
N ARG A 11 -11.84 11.42 -1.05
CA ARG A 11 -11.16 10.91 0.13
C ARG A 11 -9.93 11.77 0.50
N ALA A 12 -9.16 12.18 -0.51
CA ALA A 12 -8.01 13.05 -0.31
C ALA A 12 -8.40 14.41 0.25
N ARG A 13 -9.41 15.07 -0.32
CA ARG A 13 -9.91 16.36 0.17
C ARG A 13 -10.35 16.30 1.63
N ARG A 14 -10.91 15.17 2.03
CA ARG A 14 -11.47 14.98 3.36
C ARG A 14 -10.42 14.67 4.42
N PHE A 15 -9.36 13.91 4.08
CA PHE A 15 -8.45 13.34 5.07
C PHE A 15 -6.94 13.58 4.80
N ALA A 16 -6.53 14.00 3.61
CA ALA A 16 -5.10 14.09 3.30
C ALA A 16 -4.40 15.26 3.98
N THR A 17 -5.17 16.29 4.39
CA THR A 17 -4.67 17.47 5.10
C THR A 17 -4.57 17.26 6.61
N GLU A 18 -5.28 16.26 7.16
CA GLU A 18 -5.33 16.01 8.58
C GLU A 18 -4.06 15.32 9.09
N GLY A 19 -3.48 15.83 10.17
CA GLY A 19 -2.33 15.23 10.86
C GLY A 19 -1.23 14.76 9.92
N ASP A 20 -0.88 13.46 10.00
CA ASP A 20 0.12 12.81 9.17
C ASP A 20 -0.41 12.33 7.80
N GLY A 21 -1.71 12.48 7.54
CA GLY A 21 -2.39 12.04 6.31
C GLY A 21 -2.66 10.54 6.24
N LEU A 22 -2.39 9.77 7.30
CA LEU A 22 -2.59 8.32 7.30
C LEU A 22 -4.06 7.91 7.14
N ALA A 23 -5.01 8.73 7.60
CA ALA A 23 -6.44 8.50 7.42
C ALA A 23 -6.84 8.44 5.92
N ALA A 24 -6.13 9.17 5.06
CA ALA A 24 -6.37 9.15 3.62
C ALA A 24 -5.82 7.89 2.94
N VAL A 25 -4.71 7.32 3.42
CA VAL A 25 -3.96 6.25 2.74
C VAL A 25 -4.00 4.89 3.44
N CYS A 26 -4.46 4.83 4.70
CA CYS A 26 -4.65 3.57 5.43
C CYS A 26 -6.14 3.24 5.52
N SER A 27 -6.76 3.48 6.66
CA SER A 27 -8.19 3.18 6.88
C SER A 27 -8.95 4.45 7.25
N TYR A 28 -9.73 4.99 6.30
CA TYR A 28 -10.51 6.20 6.55
C TYR A 28 -11.63 5.94 7.56
N GLY A 29 -11.99 6.98 8.32
CA GLY A 29 -13.01 6.87 9.35
C GLY A 29 -12.58 6.11 10.61
N MET A 30 -11.34 5.59 10.64
CA MET A 30 -10.76 4.94 11.81
C MET A 30 -9.92 5.93 12.62
N PRO A 31 -9.81 5.71 13.95
CA PRO A 31 -9.00 6.57 14.82
C PRO A 31 -7.54 6.65 14.41
N ALA A 32 -6.86 7.76 14.73
CA ALA A 32 -5.46 7.98 14.37
C ALA A 32 -4.51 6.89 14.90
N PHE A 33 -4.75 6.37 16.12
CA PHE A 33 -3.94 5.28 16.68
C PHE A 33 -4.02 4.00 15.84
N TYR A 34 -5.20 3.69 15.28
CA TYR A 34 -5.40 2.53 14.42
C TYR A 34 -4.65 2.69 13.09
N ASN A 35 -4.72 3.85 12.47
CA ASN A 35 -3.98 4.15 11.25
C ASN A 35 -2.45 4.13 11.47
N ARG A 36 -1.97 4.60 12.63
CA ARG A 36 -0.55 4.50 13.01
C ARG A 36 -0.11 3.06 13.21
N MET A 37 -0.94 2.21 13.82
CA MET A 37 -0.65 0.78 13.92
C MET A 37 -0.51 0.14 12.53
N ILE A 38 -1.47 0.36 11.62
CA ILE A 38 -1.40 -0.15 10.24
C ILE A 38 -0.08 0.28 9.58
N HIS A 39 0.25 1.57 9.66
CA HIS A 39 1.49 2.09 9.09
C HIS A 39 2.73 1.41 9.69
N THR A 40 2.75 1.22 11.01
CA THR A 40 3.88 0.58 11.70
C THR A 40 4.05 -0.88 11.26
N CYS A 41 2.99 -1.67 11.20
CA CYS A 41 3.04 -3.06 10.73
C CYS A 41 3.51 -3.14 9.27
N GLN A 42 2.98 -2.27 8.39
CA GLN A 42 3.44 -2.18 7.00
C GLN A 42 4.94 -1.83 6.92
N ARG A 43 5.40 -0.85 7.70
CA ARG A 43 6.80 -0.43 7.74
C ARG A 43 7.71 -1.57 8.19
N LEU A 44 7.36 -2.25 9.27
CA LEU A 44 8.13 -3.40 9.77
C LEU A 44 8.23 -4.52 8.74
N ALA A 45 7.16 -4.82 8.01
CA ALA A 45 7.17 -5.85 6.99
C ALA A 45 7.99 -5.46 5.75
N LEU A 46 7.95 -4.19 5.35
CA LEU A 46 8.65 -3.66 4.17
C LEU A 46 10.14 -3.37 4.43
N GLU A 47 10.51 -2.97 5.66
CA GLU A 47 11.86 -2.49 6.02
C GLU A 47 13.01 -3.36 5.51
N PRO A 48 13.01 -4.71 5.62
CA PRO A 48 14.10 -5.54 5.15
C PRO A 48 14.32 -5.48 3.64
N TRP A 49 13.29 -5.09 2.90
CA TRP A 49 13.23 -5.11 1.44
C TRP A 49 13.44 -3.74 0.80
N LEU A 50 13.17 -2.65 1.54
CA LEU A 50 13.37 -1.26 1.08
C LEU A 50 14.85 -0.85 1.16
N ARG A 51 15.73 -1.66 0.57
CA ARG A 51 17.18 -1.43 0.55
C ARG A 51 17.53 -0.48 -0.59
N VAL A 52 17.48 0.80 -0.32
CA VAL A 52 17.88 1.84 -1.27
C VAL A 52 19.24 2.44 -0.87
N ARG A 53 20.01 2.82 -1.89
CA ARG A 53 21.27 3.55 -1.76
C ARG A 53 21.09 4.95 -2.35
N ARG A 54 22.05 5.83 -2.09
CA ARG A 54 22.05 7.15 -2.74
C ARG A 54 22.02 7.00 -4.25
N GLY A 55 21.02 7.64 -4.88
CA GLY A 55 20.83 7.61 -6.33
C GLY A 55 19.95 6.47 -6.84
N THR A 56 19.56 5.47 -6.03
CA THR A 56 18.59 4.44 -6.43
C THR A 56 17.33 5.10 -6.99
N SER A 57 16.92 4.70 -8.18
CA SER A 57 15.70 5.19 -8.83
C SER A 57 14.49 4.38 -8.37
N VAL A 58 13.47 5.07 -7.85
CA VAL A 58 12.27 4.43 -7.31
C VAL A 58 11.01 4.98 -7.97
N LEU A 59 10.10 4.09 -8.35
CA LEU A 59 8.73 4.40 -8.72
C LEU A 59 7.80 3.98 -7.57
N ASP A 60 7.12 4.94 -6.96
CA ASP A 60 6.12 4.73 -5.90
C ASP A 60 4.72 4.87 -6.51
N VAL A 61 4.05 3.75 -6.75
CA VAL A 61 2.75 3.68 -7.43
C VAL A 61 1.63 3.81 -6.40
N GLY A 62 0.68 4.70 -6.67
CA GLY A 62 -0.36 5.04 -5.70
C GLY A 62 0.26 5.66 -4.44
N CYS A 63 1.17 6.63 -4.63
CA CYS A 63 1.99 7.17 -3.56
C CYS A 63 1.19 7.91 -2.46
N GLY A 64 -0.08 8.26 -2.73
CA GLY A 64 -0.93 9.02 -1.82
C GLY A 64 -0.28 10.31 -1.37
N VAL A 65 -0.23 10.56 -0.07
CA VAL A 65 0.42 11.74 0.54
C VAL A 65 1.96 11.63 0.56
N GLY A 66 2.55 10.70 -0.19
CA GLY A 66 3.99 10.55 -0.37
C GLY A 66 4.74 9.99 0.83
N ARG A 67 4.09 9.16 1.68
CA ARG A 67 4.73 8.63 2.90
C ARG A 67 5.96 7.77 2.61
N TRP A 68 5.84 6.82 1.66
CA TRP A 68 6.93 5.94 1.27
C TRP A 68 7.95 6.68 0.39
N SER A 69 7.47 7.51 -0.53
CA SER A 69 8.33 8.36 -1.36
C SER A 69 9.29 9.18 -0.51
N ARG A 70 8.79 9.85 0.53
CA ARG A 70 9.60 10.69 1.43
C ARG A 70 10.57 9.85 2.27
N GLU A 71 10.13 8.70 2.77
CA GLU A 71 11.01 7.79 3.54
C GLU A 71 12.18 7.30 2.70
N LEU A 72 11.94 6.88 1.46
CA LEU A 72 12.98 6.44 0.52
C LEU A 72 13.89 7.58 0.09
N ALA A 73 13.32 8.78 -0.13
CA ALA A 73 14.10 9.98 -0.44
C ALA A 73 15.02 10.42 0.72
N CYS A 74 14.61 10.27 1.98
CA CYS A 74 15.46 10.48 3.15
C CYS A 74 16.66 9.53 3.17
N ARG A 75 16.51 8.30 2.66
CA ARG A 75 17.59 7.31 2.51
C ARG A 75 18.48 7.57 1.29
N GLY A 76 18.20 8.63 0.51
CA GLY A 76 19.01 9.06 -0.64
C GLY A 76 18.51 8.60 -2.01
N ALA A 77 17.36 7.91 -2.11
CA ALA A 77 16.77 7.54 -3.38
C ALA A 77 16.24 8.76 -4.16
N ARG A 78 16.16 8.64 -5.49
CA ARG A 78 15.39 9.51 -6.37
C ARG A 78 14.04 8.88 -6.63
N VAL A 79 12.97 9.50 -6.18
CA VAL A 79 11.64 8.90 -6.19
C VAL A 79 10.72 9.63 -7.16
N THR A 80 10.08 8.87 -8.04
CA THR A 80 8.91 9.33 -8.80
C THR A 80 7.68 8.70 -8.16
N GLY A 81 6.80 9.53 -7.59
CA GLY A 81 5.53 9.09 -7.02
C GLY A 81 4.38 9.44 -7.96
N ILE A 82 3.49 8.50 -8.20
CA ILE A 82 2.27 8.71 -8.99
C ILE A 82 1.02 8.41 -8.17
N ASP A 83 -0.03 9.20 -8.36
CA ASP A 83 -1.34 8.97 -7.78
C ASP A 83 -2.44 9.56 -8.68
N LEU A 84 -3.65 9.01 -8.60
CA LEU A 84 -4.82 9.50 -9.35
C LEU A 84 -5.34 10.84 -8.84
N SER A 85 -5.12 11.16 -7.56
CA SER A 85 -5.68 12.33 -6.89
C SER A 85 -4.73 13.53 -6.94
N PRO A 86 -5.15 14.65 -7.57
CA PRO A 86 -4.42 15.91 -7.51
C PRO A 86 -4.17 16.38 -6.07
N THR A 87 -5.15 16.21 -5.18
CA THR A 87 -5.04 16.59 -3.76
C THR A 87 -4.00 15.75 -3.02
N MET A 88 -3.92 14.43 -3.27
CA MET A 88 -2.84 13.58 -2.73
C MET A 88 -1.47 14.07 -3.18
N ILE A 89 -1.31 14.33 -4.47
CA ILE A 89 -0.04 14.83 -5.04
C ILE A 89 0.35 16.19 -4.47
N ALA A 90 -0.60 17.11 -4.30
CA ALA A 90 -0.33 18.39 -3.66
C ALA A 90 0.17 18.21 -2.21
N GLN A 91 -0.44 17.31 -1.45
CA GLN A 91 -0.01 16.99 -0.09
C GLN A 91 1.36 16.28 -0.07
N ALA A 92 1.64 15.37 -1.01
CA ALA A 92 2.94 14.71 -1.13
C ALA A 92 4.05 15.74 -1.37
N LYS A 93 3.86 16.69 -2.30
CA LYS A 93 4.79 17.79 -2.58
C LYS A 93 5.04 18.66 -1.34
N ARG A 94 3.97 19.11 -0.68
CA ARG A 94 4.06 19.95 0.53
C ARG A 94 4.83 19.25 1.65
N ARG A 95 4.53 17.97 1.91
CA ARG A 95 5.18 17.19 2.94
C ARG A 95 6.64 16.88 2.62
N ALA A 96 6.97 16.64 1.34
CA ALA A 96 8.36 16.45 0.90
C ALA A 96 9.18 17.73 1.07
N ALA A 97 8.60 18.90 0.79
CA ALA A 97 9.24 20.18 1.03
C ALA A 97 9.48 20.42 2.52
N ALA A 98 8.47 20.19 3.36
CA ALA A 98 8.57 20.34 4.82
C ALA A 98 9.62 19.41 5.44
N GLN A 99 9.90 18.25 4.81
CA GLN A 99 10.92 17.29 5.26
C GLN A 99 12.30 17.48 4.62
N GLY A 100 12.46 18.50 3.75
CA GLY A 100 13.74 18.80 3.08
C GLY A 100 14.15 17.81 1.99
N VAL A 101 13.22 17.02 1.46
CA VAL A 101 13.51 15.99 0.44
C VAL A 101 12.87 16.28 -0.93
N ALA A 102 12.29 17.46 -1.13
CA ALA A 102 11.61 17.83 -2.38
C ALA A 102 12.50 17.66 -3.62
N GLY A 103 13.79 17.98 -3.52
CA GLY A 103 14.75 17.84 -4.62
C GLY A 103 15.05 16.39 -5.05
N ARG A 104 14.56 15.40 -4.28
CA ARG A 104 14.69 13.96 -4.58
C ARG A 104 13.36 13.32 -4.94
N CYS A 105 12.25 14.07 -4.88
CA CYS A 105 10.90 13.57 -5.15
C CYS A 105 10.28 14.28 -6.34
N ARG A 106 9.84 13.53 -7.33
CA ARG A 106 8.99 13.99 -8.42
C ARG A 106 7.60 13.40 -8.25
N PHE A 107 6.55 14.22 -8.09
CA PHE A 107 5.19 13.76 -7.92
C PHE A 107 4.31 14.14 -9.10
N LEU A 108 3.57 13.17 -9.66
CA LEU A 108 2.75 13.30 -10.86
C LEU A 108 1.32 12.82 -10.58
N VAL A 109 0.34 13.58 -11.04
CA VAL A 109 -1.04 13.10 -11.13
C VAL A 109 -1.12 12.20 -12.36
N GLN A 110 -1.25 10.90 -12.17
CA GLN A 110 -1.22 9.95 -13.28
C GLN A 110 -1.96 8.65 -12.92
N ASP A 111 -2.73 8.15 -13.90
CA ASP A 111 -3.31 6.82 -13.85
C ASP A 111 -2.22 5.77 -14.14
N LEU A 112 -2.15 4.74 -13.31
CA LEU A 112 -1.23 3.62 -13.51
C LEU A 112 -1.46 2.90 -14.85
N ALA A 113 -2.72 2.81 -15.30
CA ALA A 113 -3.04 2.19 -16.58
C ALA A 113 -2.43 2.94 -17.79
N LEU A 114 -2.18 4.24 -17.62
CA LEU A 114 -1.61 5.14 -18.61
C LEU A 114 -0.15 5.50 -18.30
N LEU A 115 0.48 4.80 -17.36
CA LEU A 115 1.83 5.13 -16.92
C LEU A 115 2.82 5.04 -18.08
N ASP A 116 3.46 6.18 -18.34
CA ASP A 116 4.68 6.30 -19.12
C ASP A 116 5.62 7.29 -18.40
N ALA A 117 6.61 6.75 -17.70
CA ALA A 117 7.57 7.55 -16.95
C ALA A 117 8.83 7.87 -17.77
N GLY A 118 8.94 7.37 -19.02
CA GLY A 118 10.09 7.59 -19.90
C GLY A 118 11.40 6.96 -19.40
N GLN A 119 11.37 6.19 -18.32
CA GLN A 119 12.56 5.58 -17.74
C GLN A 119 12.24 4.26 -17.02
N LYS A 120 13.29 3.51 -16.69
CA LYS A 120 13.22 2.31 -15.83
C LYS A 120 13.64 2.66 -14.42
N PHE A 121 13.18 1.86 -13.46
CA PHE A 121 13.43 2.05 -12.05
C PHE A 121 14.09 0.82 -11.43
N ASP A 122 15.03 1.04 -10.52
CA ASP A 122 15.69 -0.02 -9.75
C ASP A 122 14.73 -0.67 -8.76
N LEU A 123 13.76 0.11 -8.27
CA LEU A 123 12.69 -0.33 -7.37
C LEU A 123 11.36 0.23 -7.86
N VAL A 124 10.38 -0.65 -8.03
CA VAL A 124 8.96 -0.29 -8.19
C VAL A 124 8.24 -0.72 -6.92
N LEU A 125 7.56 0.21 -6.26
CA LEU A 125 6.84 -0.03 -5.01
C LEU A 125 5.35 0.24 -5.20
N GLY A 126 4.51 -0.68 -4.76
CA GLY A 126 3.06 -0.50 -4.67
C GLY A 126 2.57 -0.97 -3.29
N VAL A 127 1.95 -0.08 -2.52
CA VAL A 127 1.45 -0.42 -1.19
C VAL A 127 -0.06 -0.21 -1.14
N THR A 128 -0.80 -1.30 -1.08
CA THR A 128 -2.27 -1.32 -1.07
C THR A 128 -2.90 -0.62 -2.28
N VAL A 129 -2.41 -0.94 -3.47
CA VAL A 129 -2.85 -0.34 -4.75
C VAL A 129 -3.70 -1.31 -5.56
N LEU A 130 -3.19 -2.53 -5.79
CA LEU A 130 -3.83 -3.50 -6.68
C LEU A 130 -5.18 -4.00 -6.15
N GLN A 131 -5.35 -4.00 -4.84
CA GLN A 131 -6.63 -4.33 -4.19
C GLN A 131 -7.76 -3.36 -4.54
N HIS A 132 -7.44 -2.18 -5.06
CA HIS A 132 -8.38 -1.15 -5.48
C HIS A 132 -8.64 -1.15 -6.99
N ILE A 133 -7.95 -2.01 -7.75
CA ILE A 133 -8.21 -2.23 -9.18
C ILE A 133 -9.09 -3.48 -9.30
N LEU A 134 -10.41 -3.27 -9.42
CA LEU A 134 -11.39 -4.35 -9.34
C LEU A 134 -11.50 -5.14 -10.64
N GLU A 135 -11.38 -4.46 -11.77
CA GLU A 135 -11.50 -5.02 -13.11
C GLU A 135 -10.28 -5.90 -13.46
N PRO A 136 -10.45 -7.19 -13.83
CA PRO A 136 -9.32 -8.08 -14.11
C PRO A 136 -8.41 -7.61 -15.24
N GLN A 137 -8.97 -7.03 -16.30
CA GLN A 137 -8.19 -6.50 -17.42
C GLN A 137 -7.37 -5.28 -17.02
N ALA A 138 -7.96 -4.36 -16.26
CA ALA A 138 -7.26 -3.19 -15.72
C ALA A 138 -6.13 -3.60 -14.76
N LEU A 139 -6.36 -4.63 -13.94
CA LEU A 139 -5.34 -5.17 -13.04
C LEU A 139 -4.15 -5.74 -13.82
N ARG A 140 -4.40 -6.52 -14.88
CA ARG A 140 -3.33 -7.05 -15.76
C ARG A 140 -2.58 -5.90 -16.45
N ALA A 141 -3.29 -4.92 -16.99
CA ALA A 141 -2.69 -3.75 -17.61
C ALA A 141 -1.80 -2.98 -16.63
N ALA A 142 -2.27 -2.74 -15.40
CA ALA A 142 -1.50 -2.10 -14.34
C ALA A 142 -0.21 -2.88 -14.03
N MET A 143 -0.29 -4.20 -13.90
CA MET A 143 0.89 -5.05 -13.68
C MET A 143 1.88 -4.97 -14.85
N HIS A 144 1.41 -5.05 -16.08
CA HIS A 144 2.28 -4.90 -17.26
C HIS A 144 2.97 -3.53 -17.28
N ARG A 145 2.28 -2.45 -16.90
CA ARG A 145 2.89 -1.11 -16.79
C ARG A 145 3.97 -1.06 -15.72
N MET A 146 3.72 -1.63 -14.53
CA MET A 146 4.76 -1.72 -13.49
C MET A 146 5.98 -2.51 -13.97
N VAL A 147 5.77 -3.68 -14.59
CA VAL A 147 6.85 -4.49 -15.16
C VAL A 147 7.57 -3.74 -16.27
N ALA A 148 6.83 -3.05 -17.16
CA ALA A 148 7.43 -2.26 -18.23
C ALA A 148 8.41 -1.20 -17.70
N HIS A 149 8.18 -0.64 -16.53
CA HIS A 149 9.03 0.36 -15.89
C HIS A 149 10.10 -0.22 -14.94
N LEU A 150 10.14 -1.53 -14.75
CA LEU A 150 11.15 -2.18 -13.93
C LEU A 150 12.47 -2.33 -14.71
N ALA A 151 13.59 -1.95 -14.11
CA ALA A 151 14.91 -2.20 -14.67
C ALA A 151 15.21 -3.70 -14.76
N GLN A 152 16.18 -4.10 -15.59
CA GLN A 152 16.51 -5.51 -15.81
C GLN A 152 16.86 -6.26 -14.52
N ARG A 153 17.56 -5.62 -13.59
CA ARG A 153 17.92 -6.13 -12.27
C ARG A 153 17.13 -5.45 -11.16
N GLY A 154 16.00 -4.82 -11.50
CA GLY A 154 15.16 -4.12 -10.56
C GLY A 154 14.31 -5.07 -9.74
N THR A 155 13.80 -4.57 -8.61
CA THR A 155 12.89 -5.29 -7.74
C THR A 155 11.52 -4.61 -7.75
N LEU A 156 10.45 -5.38 -7.90
CA LEU A 156 9.08 -4.93 -7.69
C LEU A 156 8.62 -5.41 -6.32
N ILE A 157 8.20 -4.48 -5.47
CA ILE A 157 7.68 -4.79 -4.13
C ILE A 157 6.21 -4.38 -4.07
N LEU A 158 5.35 -5.32 -3.73
CA LEU A 158 3.91 -5.11 -3.58
C LEU A 158 3.46 -5.52 -2.18
N LEU A 159 2.73 -4.66 -1.49
CA LEU A 159 2.03 -4.99 -0.26
C LEU A 159 0.52 -4.91 -0.54
N GLU A 160 -0.19 -6.03 -0.44
CA GLU A 160 -1.60 -6.13 -0.80
C GLU A 160 -2.39 -6.98 0.21
N ALA A 161 -3.70 -6.76 0.27
CA ALA A 161 -4.61 -7.69 0.94
C ALA A 161 -4.62 -9.02 0.17
N ALA A 162 -3.93 -10.01 0.72
CA ALA A 162 -3.65 -11.29 0.07
C ALA A 162 -3.82 -12.45 1.07
N PRO A 163 -5.03 -12.65 1.63
CA PRO A 163 -5.29 -13.74 2.56
C PRO A 163 -5.03 -15.08 1.90
N ASN A 164 -4.62 -16.07 2.69
CA ASN A 164 -4.40 -17.43 2.19
C ASN A 164 -5.70 -18.12 1.78
N ARG A 165 -6.80 -17.80 2.49
CA ARG A 165 -8.14 -18.35 2.20
C ARG A 165 -9.07 -17.24 1.71
N ALA A 166 -10.04 -17.61 0.87
CA ALA A 166 -11.10 -16.69 0.50
C ALA A 166 -11.86 -16.25 1.77
N ILE A 167 -12.16 -14.95 1.84
CA ILE A 167 -12.97 -14.38 2.91
C ILE A 167 -14.22 -13.81 2.27
N GLU A 168 -15.37 -14.37 2.65
CA GLU A 168 -16.66 -13.91 2.15
C GLU A 168 -16.97 -12.50 2.66
N ASN A 169 -17.71 -11.75 1.85
CA ASN A 169 -18.26 -10.43 2.20
C ASN A 169 -17.23 -9.36 2.63
N CYS A 170 -15.96 -9.50 2.21
CA CYS A 170 -14.94 -8.48 2.48
C CYS A 170 -14.79 -7.47 1.33
N ASP A 171 -15.33 -7.77 0.16
CA ASP A 171 -15.24 -6.90 -1.00
C ASP A 171 -16.20 -5.72 -0.90
N SER A 172 -15.83 -4.62 -1.53
CA SER A 172 -16.64 -3.41 -1.66
C SER A 172 -16.54 -2.85 -3.08
N PRO A 173 -17.34 -1.84 -3.45
CA PRO A 173 -17.25 -1.20 -4.76
C PRO A 173 -15.89 -0.57 -5.09
N ILE A 174 -14.96 -0.51 -4.14
CA ILE A 174 -13.63 0.10 -4.27
C ILE A 174 -12.50 -0.77 -3.75
N PHE A 175 -12.79 -1.99 -3.29
CA PHE A 175 -11.81 -2.86 -2.65
C PHE A 175 -12.14 -4.33 -2.94
N ARG A 176 -11.13 -5.10 -3.26
CA ARG A 176 -11.20 -6.56 -3.39
C ARG A 176 -9.98 -7.21 -2.75
N ALA A 177 -10.22 -8.02 -1.73
CA ALA A 177 -9.21 -8.94 -1.22
C ALA A 177 -9.08 -10.13 -2.17
N ARG A 178 -7.89 -10.34 -2.73
CA ARG A 178 -7.61 -11.49 -3.59
C ARG A 178 -6.81 -12.52 -2.83
N GLN A 179 -7.18 -13.78 -2.97
CA GLN A 179 -6.35 -14.86 -2.43
C GLN A 179 -4.90 -14.73 -2.93
N ARG A 180 -3.95 -15.09 -2.06
CA ARG A 180 -2.53 -15.10 -2.40
C ARG A 180 -2.24 -15.88 -3.68
N SER A 181 -2.87 -17.04 -3.87
CA SER A 181 -2.74 -17.84 -5.09
C SER A 181 -3.13 -17.11 -6.37
N ALA A 182 -4.11 -16.20 -6.31
CA ALA A 182 -4.50 -15.39 -7.45
C ALA A 182 -3.43 -14.35 -7.81
N TYR A 183 -2.80 -13.74 -6.81
CA TYR A 183 -1.64 -12.86 -7.03
C TYR A 183 -0.46 -13.62 -7.62
N LEU A 184 -0.14 -14.81 -7.10
CA LEU A 184 0.97 -15.62 -7.62
C LEU A 184 0.78 -15.98 -9.10
N ARG A 185 -0.43 -16.35 -9.52
CA ARG A 185 -0.75 -16.56 -10.92
C ARG A 185 -0.59 -15.28 -11.75
N LEU A 186 -1.12 -14.16 -11.28
CA LEU A 186 -0.98 -12.87 -11.95
C LEU A 186 0.49 -12.48 -12.17
N PHE A 187 1.34 -12.70 -11.18
CA PHE A 187 2.77 -12.38 -11.29
C PHE A 187 3.47 -13.27 -12.31
N ALA A 188 3.19 -14.58 -12.30
CA ALA A 188 3.72 -15.52 -13.28
C ALA A 188 3.27 -15.16 -14.72
N ASP A 189 1.99 -14.83 -14.91
CA ASP A 189 1.42 -14.39 -16.20
C ASP A 189 2.11 -13.11 -16.72
N CYS A 190 2.68 -12.29 -15.82
CA CYS A 190 3.41 -11.06 -16.16
C CYS A 190 4.94 -11.24 -16.28
N GLY A 191 5.45 -12.48 -16.29
CA GLY A 191 6.88 -12.78 -16.41
C GLY A 191 7.68 -12.40 -15.15
N LEU A 192 7.07 -12.51 -13.99
CA LEU A 192 7.71 -12.26 -12.69
C LEU A 192 7.85 -13.54 -11.88
N ARG A 193 9.00 -13.72 -11.24
CA ARG A 193 9.19 -14.73 -10.19
C ARG A 193 9.10 -14.10 -8.80
N VAL A 194 8.55 -14.86 -7.88
CA VAL A 194 8.51 -14.47 -6.46
C VAL A 194 9.82 -14.87 -5.80
N ARG A 195 10.56 -13.88 -5.33
CA ARG A 195 11.79 -14.09 -4.55
C ARG A 195 11.49 -14.38 -3.08
N ALA A 196 10.54 -13.66 -2.51
CA ALA A 196 10.13 -13.82 -1.12
C ALA A 196 8.70 -13.33 -0.90
N ILE A 197 8.06 -13.85 0.15
CA ILE A 197 6.78 -13.35 0.67
C ILE A 197 6.94 -13.12 2.17
N THR A 198 6.44 -11.98 2.64
CA THR A 198 6.47 -11.60 4.06
C THR A 198 5.05 -11.28 4.54
N GLY A 199 4.66 -11.78 5.69
CA GLY A 199 3.40 -11.40 6.34
C GLY A 199 3.47 -10.01 6.96
N VAL A 200 2.31 -9.45 7.30
CA VAL A 200 2.19 -8.09 7.85
C VAL A 200 1.44 -8.07 9.17
N ASP A 201 0.24 -8.65 9.20
CA ASP A 201 -0.73 -8.48 10.28
C ASP A 201 -1.47 -9.79 10.60
N PRO A 202 -0.79 -10.78 11.20
CA PRO A 202 -1.34 -12.09 11.49
C PRO A 202 -2.30 -12.12 12.69
N ALA A 203 -2.38 -11.07 13.50
CA ALA A 203 -3.23 -11.05 14.67
C ALA A 203 -4.72 -11.18 14.29
N PRO A 204 -5.46 -12.16 14.84
CA PRO A 204 -6.81 -12.48 14.40
C PRO A 204 -7.87 -11.53 14.95
N PHE A 205 -7.54 -10.74 15.96
CA PHE A 205 -8.53 -9.94 16.72
C PHE A 205 -9.25 -8.91 15.85
N LYS A 206 -8.58 -8.34 14.85
CA LYS A 206 -9.17 -7.37 13.91
C LYS A 206 -10.25 -8.04 13.06
N THR A 207 -9.97 -9.22 12.51
CA THR A 207 -10.93 -9.96 11.70
C THR A 207 -12.11 -10.48 12.51
N TRP A 208 -11.90 -10.85 13.77
CA TRP A 208 -12.99 -11.27 14.66
C TRP A 208 -13.91 -10.11 15.05
N LEU A 209 -13.37 -8.91 15.28
CA LEU A 209 -14.16 -7.74 15.66
C LEU A 209 -14.92 -7.12 14.48
N TRP A 210 -14.36 -7.20 13.27
CA TRP A 210 -14.85 -6.49 12.09
C TRP A 210 -16.35 -6.66 11.81
N PRO A 211 -16.95 -7.87 11.87
CA PRO A 211 -18.39 -8.06 11.61
C PRO A 211 -19.31 -7.39 12.63
N TYR A 212 -18.79 -7.09 13.81
CA TYR A 212 -19.57 -6.52 14.93
C TYR A 212 -19.40 -4.99 15.04
N LEU A 213 -18.33 -4.42 14.47
CA LEU A 213 -18.05 -2.99 14.55
C LEU A 213 -19.21 -2.09 14.13
N PRO A 214 -19.91 -2.34 13.00
CA PRO A 214 -21.02 -1.49 12.58
C PRO A 214 -22.20 -1.47 13.56
N ARG A 215 -22.34 -2.54 14.38
CA ARG A 215 -23.43 -2.71 15.34
C ARG A 215 -23.18 -1.99 16.67
N LEU A 216 -21.93 -1.59 16.94
CA LEU A 216 -21.55 -0.95 18.19
C LEU A 216 -21.81 0.57 18.12
N PRO A 217 -22.31 1.19 19.22
CA PRO A 217 -22.30 2.63 19.38
C PRO A 217 -20.88 3.19 19.22
N GLN A 218 -20.77 4.41 18.70
CA GLN A 218 -19.45 4.99 18.32
C GLN A 218 -18.40 4.97 19.43
N ARG A 219 -18.80 5.27 20.67
CA ARG A 219 -17.89 5.25 21.84
C ARG A 219 -17.37 3.83 22.13
N LEU A 220 -18.24 2.83 22.10
CA LEU A 220 -17.86 1.42 22.29
C LEU A 220 -17.03 0.91 21.12
N ARG A 221 -17.31 1.35 19.91
CA ARG A 221 -16.52 1.04 18.70
C ARG A 221 -15.07 1.50 18.86
N THR A 222 -14.86 2.74 19.29
CA THR A 222 -13.51 3.29 19.52
C THR A 222 -12.76 2.54 20.61
N ALA A 223 -13.44 2.22 21.73
CA ALA A 223 -12.86 1.44 22.83
C ALA A 223 -12.50 0.01 22.40
N ALA A 224 -13.42 -0.68 21.70
CA ALA A 224 -13.17 -2.01 21.17
C ALA A 224 -11.98 -2.04 20.20
N LEU A 225 -11.89 -1.05 19.29
CA LEU A 225 -10.76 -0.90 18.39
C LEU A 225 -9.45 -0.65 19.15
N ALA A 226 -9.46 0.15 20.22
CA ALA A 226 -8.27 0.40 21.03
C ALA A 226 -7.77 -0.88 21.72
N VAL A 227 -8.66 -1.66 22.32
CA VAL A 227 -8.33 -2.95 22.93
C VAL A 227 -7.76 -3.92 21.90
N VAL A 228 -8.47 -4.12 20.78
CA VAL A 228 -8.02 -5.02 19.70
C VAL A 228 -6.68 -4.57 19.12
N THR A 229 -6.47 -3.26 18.96
CA THR A 229 -5.19 -2.72 18.50
C THR A 229 -4.08 -3.03 19.48
N ALA A 230 -4.29 -2.79 20.77
CA ALA A 230 -3.30 -3.06 21.82
C ALA A 230 -2.91 -4.53 21.87
N LEU A 231 -3.89 -5.44 21.75
CA LEU A 231 -3.65 -6.89 21.72
C LEU A 231 -2.97 -7.36 20.43
N SER A 232 -3.23 -6.70 19.30
CA SER A 232 -2.66 -7.07 18.00
C SER A 232 -1.19 -6.66 17.85
N ILE A 233 -0.80 -5.50 18.39
CA ILE A 233 0.54 -4.94 18.21
C ILE A 233 1.66 -5.94 18.56
N PRO A 234 1.69 -6.58 19.74
CA PRO A 234 2.76 -7.51 20.08
C PRO A 234 2.85 -8.67 19.09
N ILE A 235 1.71 -9.22 18.67
CA ILE A 235 1.67 -10.35 17.74
C ILE A 235 2.12 -9.92 16.36
N ASP A 236 1.60 -8.81 15.85
CA ASP A 236 1.93 -8.30 14.52
C ASP A 236 3.41 -7.88 14.43
N VAL A 237 3.96 -7.28 15.49
CA VAL A 237 5.37 -6.85 15.54
C VAL A 237 6.34 -8.05 15.65
N LEU A 238 6.04 -9.00 16.53
CA LEU A 238 6.96 -10.11 16.80
C LEU A 238 6.87 -11.21 15.72
N PHE A 239 5.67 -11.49 15.21
CA PHE A 239 5.42 -12.63 14.33
C PHE A 239 4.99 -12.23 12.91
N GLY A 240 4.71 -10.94 12.65
CA GLY A 240 4.14 -10.46 11.39
C GLY A 240 4.88 -10.98 10.17
N ARG A 241 6.19 -10.86 10.14
CA ARG A 241 7.01 -11.26 8.99
C ARG A 241 6.97 -12.75 8.70
N GLY A 242 7.00 -13.60 9.72
CA GLY A 242 7.05 -15.05 9.59
C GLY A 242 5.68 -15.71 9.41
N ALA A 243 4.63 -15.07 9.93
CA ALA A 243 3.29 -15.65 9.93
C ALA A 243 2.52 -15.35 8.62
N VAL A 244 3.14 -15.61 7.48
CA VAL A 244 2.57 -15.32 6.14
C VAL A 244 1.18 -15.95 5.98
N GLU A 245 1.02 -17.22 6.39
CA GLU A 245 -0.22 -17.98 6.22
C GLU A 245 -1.42 -17.43 7.02
N ARG A 246 -1.13 -16.68 8.10
CA ARG A 246 -2.15 -16.08 8.98
C ARG A 246 -2.37 -14.61 8.72
N SER A 247 -1.48 -13.96 7.94
CA SER A 247 -1.58 -12.53 7.66
C SER A 247 -2.69 -12.23 6.66
N TRP A 248 -3.42 -11.16 6.93
CA TRP A 248 -4.38 -10.59 5.98
C TRP A 248 -3.68 -9.92 4.81
N HIS A 249 -2.59 -9.15 5.10
CA HIS A 249 -1.75 -8.56 4.07
C HIS A 249 -0.46 -9.36 3.90
N ALA A 250 0.04 -9.37 2.67
CA ALA A 250 1.35 -9.93 2.35
C ALA A 250 2.18 -8.93 1.54
N VAL A 251 3.49 -8.94 1.77
CA VAL A 251 4.49 -8.26 0.94
C VAL A 251 5.07 -9.29 -0.01
N PHE A 252 5.02 -8.99 -1.29
CA PHE A 252 5.61 -9.79 -2.36
C PHE A 252 6.86 -9.09 -2.89
N ILE A 253 7.96 -9.80 -2.92
CA ILE A 253 9.22 -9.35 -3.51
C ILE A 253 9.40 -10.10 -4.82
N LEU A 254 9.39 -9.35 -5.92
CA LEU A 254 9.29 -9.86 -7.26
C LEU A 254 10.47 -9.39 -8.11
N GLU A 255 10.92 -10.27 -9.01
CA GLU A 255 11.99 -10.01 -9.97
C GLU A 255 11.54 -10.51 -11.35
N ARG A 256 12.12 -9.98 -12.42
CA ARG A 256 11.90 -10.51 -13.78
C ARG A 256 12.45 -11.93 -13.88
N ILE A 257 11.75 -12.77 -14.64
CA ILE A 257 12.22 -14.11 -15.06
C ILE A 257 13.34 -13.96 -16.08
#